data_b9f943dec8c9af7f72b32bdd57a5101b
#
_entry.id   b9f943dec8c9af7f72b32bdd57a5101b
#
_cell.length_a   1.000
_cell.length_b   1.000
_cell.length_c   1.000
_cell.angle_alpha   90.00
_cell.angle_beta   90.00
_cell.angle_gamma   90.00
#
_symmetry.space_group_name_H-M   'P 1'
#
loop_
_entity.id
_entity.type
_entity.pdbx_description
1 polymer ?
#
loop_
_entity_poly.entity_id
_entity_poly.type
_entity_poly.pdbx_seq_one_letter_code
_entity_poly.pdbx_strand_id
1 'polypeptide(L)'
;MAQLRNIKEQNDRKHFGENVRNLGRILALEACKHLEYSPVRINTPFGATDLETLSSNPVLFAIVRAGIKLQEGVSDIFTNSQQGFCTCPKNETGGRNVQLFAPCDTSGRTIIVSDPIMTTASSMTHTIDAIIENGCPDKIIILNLISTELAIKNLTRDKYDNCIIITCSIDGFTKGVRGTIPGLGDAGDLIYGKLR
;
A
#
# COMPACT_ATOMS: atom_id res chain seq x y z
N MET A 1 7.55 -13.93 -0.55
CA MET A 1 8.84 -13.18 -0.49
C MET A 1 10.03 -13.91 -1.15
N ALA A 2 10.33 -15.18 -0.83
CA ALA A 2 11.48 -15.88 -1.42
C ALA A 2 11.49 -15.86 -2.95
N GLN A 3 10.38 -16.20 -3.59
CA GLN A 3 10.22 -16.18 -5.05
C GLN A 3 10.38 -14.77 -5.66
N LEU A 4 9.91 -13.73 -4.97
CA LEU A 4 10.08 -12.35 -5.44
C LEU A 4 11.53 -11.87 -5.39
N ARG A 5 12.35 -12.43 -4.49
CA ARG A 5 13.77 -12.07 -4.35
C ARG A 5 14.71 -12.92 -5.23
N ASN A 6 14.22 -14.07 -5.68
CA ASN A 6 15.04 -15.02 -6.46
C ASN A 6 15.15 -14.55 -7.92
N ILE A 7 16.34 -14.12 -8.32
CA ILE A 7 16.61 -13.62 -9.69
C ILE A 7 16.32 -14.65 -10.80
N LYS A 8 16.32 -15.95 -10.48
CA LYS A 8 15.97 -17.00 -11.46
C LYS A 8 14.45 -17.04 -11.72
N GLU A 9 13.63 -16.61 -10.76
CA GLU A 9 12.17 -16.62 -10.85
C GLU A 9 11.58 -15.28 -11.31
N GLN A 10 12.32 -14.17 -11.14
CA GLN A 10 11.87 -12.82 -11.47
C GLN A 10 11.63 -12.58 -12.97
N ASN A 11 12.16 -13.43 -13.84
CA ASN A 11 12.01 -13.28 -15.30
C ASN A 11 10.58 -13.56 -15.79
N ASP A 12 9.78 -14.32 -15.04
CA ASP A 12 8.37 -14.52 -15.31
C ASP A 12 7.56 -13.38 -14.68
N ARG A 13 7.26 -12.35 -15.49
CA ARG A 13 6.50 -11.17 -15.06
C ARG A 13 5.12 -11.52 -14.53
N LYS A 14 4.45 -12.50 -15.15
CA LYS A 14 3.11 -12.93 -14.73
C LYS A 14 3.17 -13.53 -13.33
N HIS A 15 4.07 -14.48 -13.13
CA HIS A 15 4.27 -15.13 -11.84
C HIS A 15 4.72 -14.13 -10.76
N PHE A 16 5.63 -13.21 -11.11
CA PHE A 16 6.06 -12.14 -10.20
C PHE A 16 4.88 -11.26 -9.78
N GLY A 17 4.06 -10.80 -10.74
CA GLY A 17 2.88 -9.99 -10.48
C GLY A 17 1.84 -10.71 -9.61
N GLU A 18 1.59 -12.00 -9.87
CA GLU A 18 0.68 -12.80 -9.04
C GLU A 18 1.19 -12.97 -7.60
N ASN A 19 2.49 -13.13 -7.41
CA ASN A 19 3.09 -13.17 -6.08
C ASN A 19 2.95 -11.84 -5.33
N VAL A 20 3.10 -10.69 -6.02
CA VAL A 20 2.86 -9.37 -5.45
C VAL A 20 1.39 -9.23 -5.03
N ARG A 21 0.45 -9.63 -5.90
CA ARG A 21 -1.00 -9.63 -5.60
C ARG A 21 -1.34 -10.52 -4.41
N ASN A 22 -0.77 -11.73 -4.34
CA ASN A 22 -0.99 -12.66 -3.23
C ASN A 22 -0.50 -12.08 -1.89
N LEU A 23 0.65 -11.38 -1.88
CA LEU A 23 1.11 -10.68 -0.68
C LEU A 23 0.20 -9.49 -0.35
N GLY A 24 -0.41 -8.83 -1.34
CA GLY A 24 -1.44 -7.82 -1.12
C GLY A 24 -2.62 -8.35 -0.33
N ARG A 25 -3.13 -9.55 -0.65
CA ARG A 25 -4.19 -10.23 0.12
C ARG A 25 -3.78 -10.48 1.56
N ILE A 26 -2.56 -10.97 1.77
CA ILE A 26 -2.02 -11.27 3.12
C ILE A 26 -1.91 -9.99 3.95
N LEU A 27 -1.35 -8.92 3.36
CA LEU A 27 -1.23 -7.62 4.03
C LEU A 27 -2.60 -7.00 4.32
N ALA A 28 -3.58 -7.18 3.44
CA ALA A 28 -4.95 -6.73 3.66
C ALA A 28 -5.62 -7.44 4.84
N LEU A 29 -5.40 -8.76 4.99
CA LEU A 29 -5.87 -9.51 6.16
C LEU A 29 -5.24 -9.01 7.46
N GLU A 30 -3.95 -8.64 7.43
CA GLU A 30 -3.30 -8.03 8.58
C GLU A 30 -3.88 -6.65 8.87
N ALA A 31 -4.16 -5.84 7.83
CA ALA A 31 -4.79 -4.53 7.97
C ALA A 31 -6.18 -4.59 8.61
N CYS A 32 -6.94 -5.69 8.43
CA CYS A 32 -8.24 -5.88 9.09
C CYS A 32 -8.18 -5.74 10.60
N LYS A 33 -7.06 -6.07 11.24
CA LYS A 33 -6.88 -5.94 12.70
C LYS A 33 -6.89 -4.49 13.20
N HIS A 34 -6.72 -3.53 12.30
CA HIS A 34 -6.65 -2.10 12.57
C HIS A 34 -7.91 -1.34 12.13
N LEU A 35 -8.92 -2.06 11.62
CA LEU A 35 -10.19 -1.49 11.18
C LEU A 35 -11.24 -1.58 12.28
N GLU A 36 -12.28 -0.78 12.14
CA GLU A 36 -13.40 -0.76 13.07
C GLU A 36 -14.52 -1.68 12.60
N TYR A 37 -15.14 -2.36 13.55
CA TYR A 37 -16.23 -3.28 13.32
C TYR A 37 -17.43 -2.89 14.15
N SER A 38 -18.63 -3.20 13.63
CA SER A 38 -19.90 -2.99 14.33
C SER A 38 -20.80 -4.22 14.19
N PRO A 39 -21.62 -4.52 15.21
CA PRO A 39 -22.53 -5.64 15.19
C PRO A 39 -23.65 -5.39 14.19
N VAL A 40 -23.95 -6.40 13.39
CA VAL A 40 -25.07 -6.42 12.45
C VAL A 40 -25.88 -7.69 12.67
N ARG A 41 -27.19 -7.53 12.88
CA ARG A 41 -28.10 -8.67 12.96
C ARG A 41 -28.41 -9.19 11.57
N ILE A 42 -28.13 -10.46 11.35
CA ILE A 42 -28.45 -11.16 10.10
C ILE A 42 -29.43 -12.29 10.31
N ASN A 43 -30.24 -12.56 9.29
CA ASN A 43 -31.12 -13.71 9.25
C ASN A 43 -30.46 -14.82 8.42
N THR A 44 -30.36 -16.01 9.00
CA THR A 44 -29.93 -17.23 8.32
C THR A 44 -31.14 -18.15 8.07
N PRO A 45 -31.01 -19.20 7.25
CA PRO A 45 -32.09 -20.17 7.05
C PRO A 45 -32.57 -20.85 8.34
N PHE A 46 -31.75 -20.86 9.40
CA PHE A 46 -32.04 -21.57 10.65
C PHE A 46 -32.29 -20.65 11.84
N GLY A 47 -32.24 -19.31 11.66
CA GLY A 47 -32.47 -18.33 12.72
C GLY A 47 -31.68 -17.04 12.52
N ALA A 48 -31.82 -16.13 13.47
CA ALA A 48 -31.09 -14.86 13.46
C ALA A 48 -29.83 -14.93 14.35
N THR A 49 -28.77 -14.24 13.94
CA THR A 49 -27.52 -14.12 14.72
C THR A 49 -26.94 -12.72 14.56
N ASP A 50 -26.13 -12.30 15.52
CA ASP A 50 -25.39 -11.06 15.46
C ASP A 50 -23.94 -11.39 15.05
N LEU A 51 -23.43 -10.70 14.01
CA LEU A 51 -22.07 -10.82 13.51
C LEU A 51 -21.42 -9.43 13.42
N GLU A 52 -20.11 -9.38 13.57
CA GLU A 52 -19.36 -8.16 13.34
C GLU A 52 -19.01 -7.99 11.87
N THR A 53 -19.27 -6.80 11.34
CA THR A 53 -18.91 -6.40 9.98
C THR A 53 -18.11 -5.10 10.03
N LEU A 54 -17.37 -4.80 8.97
CA LEU A 54 -16.66 -3.52 8.87
C LEU A 54 -17.65 -2.36 9.03
N SER A 55 -17.36 -1.43 9.95
CA SER A 55 -18.16 -0.21 10.16
C SER A 55 -18.18 0.67 8.91
N SER A 56 -17.05 0.72 8.20
CA SER A 56 -16.94 1.39 6.90
C SER A 56 -15.86 0.72 6.04
N ASN A 57 -16.06 0.70 4.72
CA ASN A 57 -15.01 0.23 3.82
C ASN A 57 -13.88 1.27 3.73
N PRO A 58 -12.61 0.85 3.79
CA PRO A 58 -11.47 1.76 3.59
C PRO A 58 -11.45 2.26 2.13
N VAL A 59 -10.82 3.41 1.91
CA VAL A 59 -10.49 3.87 0.55
C VAL A 59 -9.08 3.43 0.21
N LEU A 60 -8.90 2.80 -0.94
CA LEU A 60 -7.62 2.22 -1.36
C LEU A 60 -6.90 3.18 -2.31
N PHE A 61 -5.60 3.39 -2.09
CA PHE A 61 -4.73 4.13 -2.99
C PHE A 61 -3.50 3.31 -3.38
N ALA A 62 -3.16 3.32 -4.67
CA ALA A 62 -1.92 2.75 -5.17
C ALA A 62 -0.95 3.83 -5.64
N ILE A 63 0.31 3.75 -5.23
CA ILE A 63 1.36 4.55 -5.85
C ILE A 63 1.77 3.85 -7.16
N VAL A 64 1.46 4.50 -8.27
CA VAL A 64 1.69 3.97 -9.62
C VAL A 64 3.20 3.96 -9.88
N ARG A 65 3.76 2.94 -10.50
CA ARG A 65 3.16 1.79 -11.20
C ARG A 65 3.00 0.55 -10.32
N ALA A 66 4.04 0.20 -9.53
CA ALA A 66 4.14 -1.07 -8.82
C ALA A 66 3.03 -1.29 -7.77
N GLY A 67 2.56 -0.21 -7.14
CA GLY A 67 1.48 -0.25 -6.16
C GLY A 67 0.16 -0.80 -6.69
N ILE A 68 -0.11 -0.67 -8.00
CA ILE A 68 -1.34 -1.20 -8.62
C ILE A 68 -1.46 -2.70 -8.38
N LYS A 69 -0.38 -3.46 -8.61
CA LYS A 69 -0.44 -4.91 -8.48
C LYS A 69 -0.60 -5.37 -7.04
N LEU A 70 -0.05 -4.62 -6.10
CA LEU A 70 -0.26 -4.86 -4.68
C LEU A 70 -1.72 -4.54 -4.28
N GLN A 71 -2.24 -3.38 -4.74
CA GLN A 71 -3.62 -2.96 -4.49
C GLN A 71 -4.65 -3.93 -5.06
N GLU A 72 -4.41 -4.56 -6.23
CA GLU A 72 -5.29 -5.60 -6.75
C GLU A 72 -5.53 -6.70 -5.70
N GLY A 73 -4.48 -7.13 -5.00
CA GLY A 73 -4.60 -8.11 -3.92
C GLY A 73 -5.35 -7.56 -2.69
N VAL A 74 -5.14 -6.30 -2.36
CA VAL A 74 -5.86 -5.64 -1.26
C VAL A 74 -7.35 -5.53 -1.60
N SER A 75 -7.69 -5.16 -2.83
CA SER A 75 -9.09 -5.05 -3.28
C SER A 75 -9.82 -6.38 -3.38
N ASP A 76 -9.12 -7.50 -3.51
CA ASP A 76 -9.73 -8.84 -3.43
C ASP A 76 -10.32 -9.12 -2.03
N ILE A 77 -9.81 -8.48 -0.99
CA ILE A 77 -10.31 -8.58 0.39
C ILE A 77 -11.36 -7.48 0.65
N PHE A 78 -11.07 -6.26 0.25
CA PHE A 78 -11.97 -5.11 0.43
C PHE A 78 -12.76 -4.82 -0.84
N THR A 79 -13.64 -5.75 -1.23
CA THR A 79 -14.34 -5.77 -2.53
C THR A 79 -15.26 -4.56 -2.78
N ASN A 80 -15.75 -3.92 -1.73
CA ASN A 80 -16.64 -2.75 -1.81
C ASN A 80 -15.89 -1.42 -1.63
N SER A 81 -14.57 -1.44 -1.59
CA SER A 81 -13.75 -0.24 -1.40
C SER A 81 -13.64 0.60 -2.68
N GLN A 82 -13.73 1.90 -2.52
CA GLN A 82 -13.38 2.84 -3.58
C GLN A 82 -11.87 2.85 -3.80
N GLN A 83 -11.42 3.03 -5.04
CA GLN A 83 -10.02 2.92 -5.41
C GLN A 83 -9.52 4.19 -6.10
N GLY A 84 -8.43 4.73 -5.59
CA GLY A 84 -7.69 5.85 -6.14
C GLY A 84 -6.27 5.47 -6.51
N PHE A 85 -5.60 6.39 -7.21
CA PHE A 85 -4.23 6.22 -7.66
C PHE A 85 -3.44 7.49 -7.41
N CYS A 86 -2.14 7.34 -7.19
CA CYS A 86 -1.23 8.46 -7.07
C CYS A 86 -0.01 8.25 -7.96
N THR A 87 0.35 9.25 -8.75
CA THR A 87 1.65 9.31 -9.40
C THR A 87 2.56 10.24 -8.62
N CYS A 88 3.82 9.88 -8.48
CA CYS A 88 4.80 10.66 -7.70
C CYS A 88 6.18 10.68 -8.39
N PRO A 89 6.26 11.10 -9.67
CA PRO A 89 7.53 11.17 -10.38
C PRO A 89 8.46 12.21 -9.77
N LYS A 90 9.77 11.97 -9.87
CA LYS A 90 10.78 13.00 -9.57
C LYS A 90 10.74 14.05 -10.68
N ASN A 91 10.81 15.33 -10.28
CA ASN A 91 11.01 16.43 -11.21
C ASN A 91 12.51 16.67 -11.46
N GLU A 92 12.84 17.56 -12.39
CA GLU A 92 14.22 17.90 -12.78
C GLU A 92 15.06 18.47 -11.63
N THR A 93 14.41 19.12 -10.66
CA THR A 93 15.07 19.73 -9.49
C THR A 93 15.22 18.76 -8.31
N GLY A 94 14.81 17.49 -8.47
CA GLY A 94 14.88 16.45 -7.44
C GLY A 94 13.69 16.42 -6.48
N GLY A 95 12.74 17.34 -6.62
CA GLY A 95 11.45 17.32 -5.92
C GLY A 95 10.50 16.24 -6.50
N ARG A 96 9.28 16.23 -6.02
CA ARG A 96 8.23 15.30 -6.47
C ARG A 96 7.03 16.05 -7.01
N ASN A 97 6.53 15.60 -8.16
CA ASN A 97 5.26 16.04 -8.72
C ASN A 97 4.19 15.00 -8.39
N VAL A 98 3.29 15.37 -7.48
CA VAL A 98 2.22 14.45 -7.07
C VAL A 98 0.96 14.75 -7.86
N GLN A 99 0.37 13.72 -8.43
CA GLN A 99 -0.98 13.76 -8.99
C GLN A 99 -1.81 12.71 -8.28
N LEU A 100 -2.81 13.16 -7.54
CA LEU A 100 -3.77 12.32 -6.84
C LEU A 100 -5.05 12.18 -7.67
N PHE A 101 -5.46 10.95 -7.92
CA PHE A 101 -6.75 10.60 -8.54
C PHE A 101 -7.62 9.99 -7.45
N ALA A 102 -8.25 10.86 -6.64
CA ALA A 102 -9.07 10.44 -5.53
C ALA A 102 -10.50 10.10 -6.01
N PRO A 103 -11.07 8.96 -5.57
CA PRO A 103 -12.43 8.56 -5.94
C PRO A 103 -13.50 9.29 -5.12
N CYS A 104 -13.10 9.94 -4.01
CA CYS A 104 -13.97 10.65 -3.08
C CYS A 104 -13.17 11.60 -2.19
N ASP A 105 -13.88 12.40 -1.39
CA ASP A 105 -13.32 13.08 -0.22
C ASP A 105 -12.80 12.05 0.79
N THR A 106 -11.62 12.28 1.33
CA THR A 106 -10.94 11.38 2.29
C THR A 106 -11.24 11.71 3.75
N SER A 107 -12.00 12.77 4.03
CA SER A 107 -12.32 13.22 5.39
C SER A 107 -13.03 12.14 6.20
N GLY A 108 -12.54 11.87 7.41
CA GLY A 108 -13.11 10.90 8.34
C GLY A 108 -13.03 9.44 7.85
N ARG A 109 -12.23 9.14 6.83
CA ARG A 109 -12.12 7.82 6.24
C ARG A 109 -10.84 7.11 6.69
N THR A 110 -10.91 5.78 6.75
CA THR A 110 -9.70 4.96 6.79
C THR A 110 -9.15 4.79 5.38
N ILE A 111 -7.88 5.11 5.20
CA ILE A 111 -7.17 5.02 3.92
C ILE A 111 -6.16 3.88 3.97
N ILE A 112 -6.08 3.08 2.91
CA ILE A 112 -5.02 2.08 2.73
C ILE A 112 -4.19 2.48 1.51
N VAL A 113 -2.89 2.71 1.70
CA VAL A 113 -1.95 3.08 0.62
C VAL A 113 -1.01 1.92 0.33
N SER A 114 -0.95 1.52 -0.94
CA SER A 114 -0.13 0.39 -1.41
C SER A 114 1.06 0.85 -2.24
N ASP A 115 2.28 0.49 -1.80
CA ASP A 115 3.53 0.67 -2.57
C ASP A 115 4.49 -0.47 -2.21
N PRO A 116 4.92 -1.33 -3.13
CA PRO A 116 5.74 -2.50 -2.80
C PRO A 116 7.04 -2.21 -2.08
N ILE A 117 7.73 -1.11 -2.34
CA ILE A 117 9.06 -0.84 -1.79
C ILE A 117 9.18 0.59 -1.28
N MET A 118 9.51 0.75 -0.02
CA MET A 118 9.83 2.04 0.60
C MET A 118 11.30 2.10 1.04
N THR A 119 12.12 2.91 0.36
CA THR A 119 13.53 3.13 0.74
C THR A 119 13.71 4.32 1.68
N THR A 120 13.22 5.47 1.28
CA THR A 120 13.24 6.72 2.07
C THR A 120 11.83 7.19 2.44
N ALA A 121 10.81 6.49 2.01
CA ALA A 121 9.40 6.88 2.06
C ALA A 121 9.06 8.20 1.34
N SER A 122 9.97 8.78 0.53
CA SER A 122 9.72 10.08 -0.10
C SER A 122 8.46 10.08 -1.01
N SER A 123 8.20 9.02 -1.77
CA SER A 123 6.95 8.93 -2.55
C SER A 123 5.74 8.81 -1.64
N MET A 124 5.86 8.00 -0.59
CA MET A 124 4.78 7.75 0.37
C MET A 124 4.39 9.04 1.13
N THR A 125 5.37 9.79 1.66
CA THR A 125 5.09 11.03 2.40
C THR A 125 4.38 12.05 1.52
N HIS A 126 4.83 12.28 0.29
CA HIS A 126 4.16 13.20 -0.63
C HIS A 126 2.76 12.70 -1.04
N THR A 127 2.58 11.38 -1.17
CA THR A 127 1.24 10.80 -1.43
C THR A 127 0.30 11.02 -0.25
N ILE A 128 0.77 10.80 0.97
CA ILE A 128 -0.01 11.04 2.19
C ILE A 128 -0.36 12.52 2.33
N ASP A 129 0.58 13.43 2.04
CA ASP A 129 0.32 14.87 2.06
C ASP A 129 -0.81 15.23 1.09
N ALA A 130 -0.77 14.73 -0.14
CA ALA A 130 -1.83 14.98 -1.12
C ALA A 130 -3.19 14.36 -0.72
N ILE A 131 -3.18 13.20 -0.04
CA ILE A 131 -4.40 12.59 0.52
C ILE A 131 -4.99 13.45 1.63
N ILE A 132 -4.14 13.99 2.52
CA ILE A 132 -4.55 14.88 3.60
C ILE A 132 -5.09 16.22 3.05
N GLU A 133 -4.50 16.73 1.99
CA GLU A 133 -5.00 17.93 1.28
C GLU A 133 -6.36 17.70 0.61
N ASN A 134 -6.66 16.48 0.18
CA ASN A 134 -7.96 16.08 -0.38
C ASN A 134 -9.06 15.88 0.68
N GLY A 135 -8.69 15.83 1.94
CA GLY A 135 -9.55 15.63 3.11
C GLY A 135 -8.70 15.23 4.31
N CYS A 136 -9.28 15.19 5.49
CA CYS A 136 -8.58 14.81 6.71
C CYS A 136 -8.96 13.37 7.11
N PRO A 137 -8.19 12.34 6.70
CA PRO A 137 -8.49 10.96 7.04
C PRO A 137 -8.29 10.70 8.55
N ASP A 138 -9.12 9.84 9.13
CA ASP A 138 -8.98 9.44 10.54
C ASP A 138 -7.79 8.50 10.74
N LYS A 139 -7.51 7.65 9.75
CA LYS A 139 -6.47 6.64 9.82
C LYS A 139 -5.86 6.35 8.47
N ILE A 140 -4.54 6.17 8.41
CA ILE A 140 -3.82 5.77 7.22
C ILE A 140 -3.07 4.47 7.50
N ILE A 141 -3.30 3.44 6.69
CA ILE A 141 -2.60 2.16 6.75
C ILE A 141 -1.74 2.03 5.50
N ILE A 142 -0.45 1.84 5.68
CA ILE A 142 0.54 1.71 4.61
C ILE A 142 0.88 0.24 4.45
N LEU A 143 0.68 -0.31 3.26
CA LEU A 143 0.99 -1.69 2.94
C LEU A 143 2.16 -1.76 1.95
N ASN A 144 3.22 -2.43 2.35
CA ASN A 144 4.37 -2.64 1.48
C ASN A 144 5.06 -3.99 1.71
N LEU A 145 5.83 -4.44 0.71
CA LEU A 145 6.57 -5.70 0.78
C LEU A 145 7.91 -5.53 1.47
N ILE A 146 8.58 -4.40 1.20
CA ILE A 146 9.89 -4.10 1.75
C ILE A 146 9.92 -2.64 2.22
N SER A 147 10.29 -2.45 3.47
CA SER A 147 10.61 -1.15 4.07
C SER A 147 12.07 -1.10 4.48
N THR A 148 12.57 0.10 4.75
CA THR A 148 13.83 0.31 5.46
C THR A 148 13.56 0.99 6.80
N GLU A 149 14.49 0.88 7.75
CA GLU A 149 14.41 1.63 9.01
C GLU A 149 14.32 3.14 8.78
N LEU A 150 15.03 3.65 7.74
CA LEU A 150 14.95 5.06 7.37
C LEU A 150 13.54 5.47 6.91
N ALA A 151 12.89 4.63 6.09
CA ALA A 151 11.53 4.88 5.63
C ALA A 151 10.54 4.90 6.80
N ILE A 152 10.64 3.92 7.69
CA ILE A 152 9.80 3.84 8.91
C ILE A 152 10.03 5.08 9.76
N LYS A 153 11.28 5.45 10.05
CA LYS A 153 11.62 6.64 10.83
C LYS A 153 11.05 7.93 10.24
N ASN A 154 11.02 8.05 8.91
CA ASN A 154 10.48 9.24 8.24
C ASN A 154 8.95 9.31 8.29
N LEU A 155 8.27 8.16 8.44
CA LEU A 155 6.81 8.04 8.52
C LEU A 155 6.28 7.95 9.96
N THR A 156 7.15 7.95 10.97
CA THR A 156 6.76 7.93 12.39
C THR A 156 7.08 9.26 13.08
N ARG A 157 7.12 10.36 12.32
CA ARG A 157 7.40 11.70 12.82
C ARG A 157 6.17 12.58 12.73
N ASP A 158 5.88 13.29 13.81
CA ASP A 158 4.93 14.39 13.97
C ASP A 158 3.59 14.21 13.18
N LYS A 159 3.48 14.77 11.99
CA LYS A 159 2.24 14.82 11.22
C LYS A 159 1.73 13.47 10.68
N TYR A 160 2.49 12.39 10.87
CA TYR A 160 2.12 11.04 10.42
C TYR A 160 1.79 10.08 11.57
N ASP A 161 1.46 10.61 12.75
CA ASP A 161 1.17 9.83 13.96
C ASP A 161 -0.01 8.85 13.80
N ASN A 162 -0.95 9.16 12.89
CA ASN A 162 -2.08 8.31 12.56
C ASN A 162 -1.77 7.25 11.49
N CYS A 163 -0.50 7.11 11.07
CA CYS A 163 -0.07 6.14 10.08
C CYS A 163 0.34 4.82 10.74
N ILE A 164 -0.20 3.71 10.20
CA ILE A 164 0.17 2.35 10.57
C ILE A 164 0.92 1.74 9.39
N ILE A 165 2.12 1.21 9.63
CA ILE A 165 2.95 0.58 8.59
C ILE A 165 2.91 -0.93 8.77
N ILE A 166 2.46 -1.65 7.73
CA ILE A 166 2.47 -3.11 7.66
C ILE A 166 3.39 -3.53 6.52
N THR A 167 4.48 -4.21 6.85
CA THR A 167 5.52 -4.61 5.90
C THR A 167 5.89 -6.09 6.04
N CYS A 168 6.20 -6.75 4.92
CA CYS A 168 6.65 -8.13 4.95
C CYS A 168 8.13 -8.27 5.36
N SER A 169 8.94 -7.23 5.16
CA SER A 169 10.38 -7.27 5.48
C SER A 169 10.93 -5.87 5.71
N ILE A 170 11.90 -5.79 6.62
CA ILE A 170 12.74 -4.61 6.79
C ILE A 170 14.12 -4.95 6.22
N ASP A 171 14.53 -4.18 5.20
CA ASP A 171 15.80 -4.38 4.49
C ASP A 171 16.76 -3.21 4.75
N GLY A 172 18.04 -3.44 4.47
CA GLY A 172 19.05 -2.40 4.57
C GLY A 172 18.92 -1.34 3.46
N PHE A 173 19.45 -0.15 3.73
CA PHE A 173 19.60 0.94 2.77
C PHE A 173 21.03 1.46 2.82
N THR A 174 21.66 1.56 1.65
CA THR A 174 23.00 2.16 1.51
C THR A 174 22.94 3.33 0.53
N LYS A 175 23.44 4.49 0.96
CA LYS A 175 23.51 5.69 0.10
C LYS A 175 24.31 5.37 -1.17
N GLY A 176 23.77 5.71 -2.33
CA GLY A 176 24.39 5.44 -3.64
C GLY A 176 23.91 4.14 -4.30
N VAL A 177 23.26 3.24 -3.58
CA VAL A 177 22.61 2.06 -4.15
C VAL A 177 21.15 2.42 -4.44
N ARG A 178 20.69 2.14 -5.67
CA ARG A 178 19.29 2.34 -6.05
C ARG A 178 18.47 1.14 -5.55
N GLY A 179 17.73 1.33 -4.46
CA GLY A 179 16.85 0.32 -3.87
C GLY A 179 17.26 -0.10 -2.46
N THR A 180 16.76 -1.25 -2.04
CA THR A 180 17.01 -1.86 -0.73
C THR A 180 17.96 -3.06 -0.84
N ILE A 181 18.63 -3.44 0.25
CA ILE A 181 19.57 -4.57 0.31
C ILE A 181 19.09 -5.55 1.39
N PRO A 182 18.83 -6.83 1.06
CA PRO A 182 19.00 -7.48 -0.25
C PRO A 182 17.97 -7.04 -1.31
N GLY A 183 16.82 -6.51 -0.94
CA GLY A 183 15.83 -6.02 -1.87
C GLY A 183 15.18 -7.11 -2.74
N LEU A 184 14.51 -6.67 -3.80
CA LEU A 184 13.97 -7.55 -4.85
C LEU A 184 14.13 -6.94 -6.26
N GLY A 185 14.85 -5.80 -6.40
CA GLY A 185 14.97 -5.07 -7.65
C GLY A 185 13.90 -3.99 -7.82
N ASP A 186 13.69 -3.48 -9.03
CA ASP A 186 12.63 -2.52 -9.35
C ASP A 186 11.32 -3.26 -9.63
N ALA A 187 10.39 -3.22 -8.66
CA ALA A 187 9.12 -3.92 -8.77
C ALA A 187 8.28 -3.47 -9.98
N GLY A 188 8.30 -2.18 -10.30
CA GLY A 188 7.59 -1.64 -11.47
C GLY A 188 8.13 -2.21 -12.79
N ASP A 189 9.44 -2.28 -12.92
CA ASP A 189 10.08 -2.83 -14.12
C ASP A 189 9.91 -4.35 -14.21
N LEU A 190 9.92 -5.06 -13.08
CA LEU A 190 9.69 -6.50 -13.05
C LEU A 190 8.26 -6.87 -13.43
N ILE A 191 7.27 -6.06 -13.03
CA ILE A 191 5.85 -6.32 -13.35
C ILE A 191 5.51 -5.86 -14.78
N TYR A 192 5.87 -4.61 -15.11
CA TYR A 192 5.36 -3.93 -16.32
C TYR A 192 6.39 -3.77 -17.45
N GLY A 193 7.64 -4.13 -17.19
CA GLY A 193 8.76 -3.86 -18.09
C GLY A 193 9.37 -2.47 -17.88
N LYS A 194 10.59 -2.29 -18.37
CA LYS A 194 11.32 -1.03 -18.24
C LYS A 194 10.63 0.09 -19.03
N LEU A 195 10.53 1.25 -18.44
CA LEU A 195 10.19 2.48 -19.15
C LEU A 195 11.33 2.82 -20.12
N ARG A 196 10.96 3.25 -21.33
CA ARG A 196 11.91 3.75 -22.34
C ARG A 196 12.20 5.23 -22.14
#